data_bacf1b37014b05f03b287d5ca94cf18a
#
_entry.id   bacf1b37014b05f03b287d5ca94cf18a
#
_cell.length_a   1.000
_cell.length_b   1.000
_cell.length_c   1.000
_cell.angle_alpha   90.00
_cell.angle_beta   90.00
_cell.angle_gamma   90.00
#
_symmetry.space_group_name_H-M   'P 1'
#
loop_
_entity.id
_entity.type
_entity.pdbx_description
1 polymer ?
#
loop_
_entity_poly.entity_id
_entity_poly.type
_entity_poly.pdbx_seq_one_letter_code
_entity_poly.pdbx_strand_id
1 'polypeptide(L)'
;MKVVSYLKGIPGSNKNPEKPEVLKRFVQGVQVHGDVGIAHDGLYTPSDVAVLQGYVHEDSPHTPHLQLRKQVLDEQAKRNRRTIIVDSNLFLYLDKQNTKRYLRYSMDGVFPTTGNYFSDNPDPKRWLKVSQDLGIRTREWRTQGNHILICLQRNGGWSMKGLDN
;
A
#
# COMPACT_ATOMS: atom_id res chain seq x y z
N MET A 1 17.44 8.58 10.83
CA MET A 1 16.71 8.53 9.55
C MET A 1 15.58 9.56 9.57
N LYS A 2 15.26 10.20 8.45
CA LYS A 2 14.13 11.14 8.32
C LYS A 2 13.01 10.49 7.51
N VAL A 3 11.82 10.41 8.10
CA VAL A 3 10.61 9.83 7.47
C VAL A 3 9.54 10.90 7.35
N VAL A 4 8.97 11.07 6.17
CA VAL A 4 7.90 12.06 5.90
C VAL A 4 6.65 11.37 5.40
N SER A 5 5.55 11.49 6.14
CA SER A 5 4.22 11.01 5.74
C SER A 5 3.38 12.14 5.15
N TYR A 6 2.82 11.95 3.97
CA TYR A 6 2.08 12.96 3.21
C TYR A 6 0.57 12.86 3.43
N LEU A 7 0.00 13.79 4.18
CA LEU A 7 -1.41 13.78 4.55
C LEU A 7 -2.34 14.24 3.42
N LYS A 8 -1.93 15.23 2.63
CA LYS A 8 -2.75 15.78 1.52
C LYS A 8 -2.93 14.83 0.34
N GLY A 9 -2.06 13.86 0.19
CA GLY A 9 -2.19 12.85 -0.85
C GLY A 9 -3.35 11.87 -0.66
N ILE A 10 -4.30 12.13 0.25
CA ILE A 10 -5.39 11.22 0.60
C ILE A 10 -6.70 11.66 -0.06
N PRO A 11 -7.25 10.89 -1.01
CA PRO A 11 -8.53 11.22 -1.62
C PRO A 11 -9.67 11.10 -0.61
N GLY A 12 -10.57 12.06 -0.62
CA GLY A 12 -11.76 12.02 0.23
C GLY A 12 -11.47 12.08 1.74
N SER A 13 -10.37 12.75 2.12
CA SER A 13 -10.01 12.97 3.52
C SER A 13 -11.16 13.55 4.36
N ASN A 14 -11.96 14.42 3.77
CA ASN A 14 -13.15 15.00 4.43
C ASN A 14 -14.26 13.98 4.69
N LYS A 15 -14.35 12.94 3.87
CA LYS A 15 -15.34 11.85 4.02
C LYS A 15 -14.83 10.67 4.83
N ASN A 16 -13.52 10.61 5.06
CA ASN A 16 -12.90 9.54 5.80
C ASN A 16 -11.73 10.09 6.63
N PRO A 17 -12.03 10.74 7.76
CA PRO A 17 -11.05 11.43 8.60
C PRO A 17 -10.00 10.50 9.21
N GLU A 18 -10.23 9.20 9.18
CA GLU A 18 -9.34 8.22 9.79
C GLU A 18 -8.14 7.83 8.91
N LYS A 19 -8.18 8.11 7.60
CA LYS A 19 -7.03 7.86 6.72
C LYS A 19 -5.79 8.68 7.09
N PRO A 20 -5.90 10.00 7.35
CA PRO A 20 -4.78 10.77 7.88
C PRO A 20 -4.23 10.23 9.19
N GLU A 21 -5.09 9.69 10.05
CA GLU A 21 -4.69 9.12 11.34
C GLU A 21 -3.71 7.94 11.20
N VAL A 22 -3.92 7.07 10.22
CA VAL A 22 -2.98 5.95 9.95
C VAL A 22 -1.58 6.48 9.65
N LEU A 23 -1.47 7.51 8.81
CA LEU A 23 -0.18 8.12 8.47
C LEU A 23 0.46 8.85 9.65
N LYS A 24 -0.32 9.49 10.51
CA LYS A 24 0.16 10.11 11.73
C LYS A 24 0.70 9.08 12.72
N ARG A 25 0.00 7.97 12.91
CA ARG A 25 0.46 6.87 13.76
C ARG A 25 1.74 6.23 13.24
N PHE A 26 1.90 6.14 11.93
CA PHE A 26 3.15 5.70 11.34
C PHE A 26 4.33 6.59 11.76
N VAL A 27 4.12 7.92 11.70
CA VAL A 27 5.10 8.92 12.15
C VAL A 27 5.43 8.75 13.64
N GLN A 28 4.41 8.57 14.49
CA GLN A 28 4.61 8.32 15.92
C GLN A 28 5.45 7.07 16.17
N GLY A 29 5.18 5.99 15.44
CA GLY A 29 5.97 4.77 15.50
C GLY A 29 7.44 5.00 15.14
N VAL A 30 7.71 5.78 14.11
CA VAL A 30 9.07 6.18 13.72
C VAL A 30 9.77 6.95 14.84
N GLN A 31 9.08 7.90 15.47
CA GLN A 31 9.62 8.72 16.57
C GLN A 31 9.95 7.89 17.81
N VAL A 32 9.14 6.87 18.12
CA VAL A 32 9.41 5.93 19.23
C VAL A 32 10.74 5.20 19.07
N HIS A 33 11.16 4.96 17.82
CA HIS A 33 12.45 4.35 17.50
C HIS A 33 13.62 5.34 17.43
N GLY A 34 13.41 6.60 17.81
CA GLY A 34 14.44 7.63 17.84
C GLY A 34 14.76 8.28 16.50
N ASP A 35 13.96 8.01 15.48
CA ASP A 35 14.08 8.60 14.14
C ASP A 35 13.22 9.86 14.02
N VAL A 36 13.51 10.70 13.00
CA VAL A 36 12.77 11.92 12.73
C VAL A 36 11.53 11.60 11.89
N GLY A 37 10.36 11.59 12.51
CA GLY A 37 9.07 11.41 11.85
C GLY A 37 8.34 12.75 11.68
N ILE A 38 7.86 13.05 10.46
CA ILE A 38 7.14 14.28 10.12
C ILE A 38 5.84 13.92 9.40
N ALA A 39 4.71 14.35 9.97
CA ALA A 39 3.43 14.41 9.26
C ALA A 39 3.39 15.70 8.45
N HIS A 40 3.41 15.60 7.12
CA HIS A 40 3.55 16.74 6.23
C HIS A 40 2.27 17.00 5.43
N ASP A 41 1.85 18.23 5.40
CA ASP A 41 0.61 18.67 4.73
C ASP A 41 0.88 19.58 3.51
N GLY A 42 2.08 19.55 3.00
CA GLY A 42 2.54 20.35 1.87
C GLY A 42 3.00 19.54 0.67
N LEU A 43 3.77 20.20 -0.19
CA LEU A 43 4.45 19.62 -1.33
C LEU A 43 5.62 18.73 -0.89
N TYR A 44 6.29 18.12 -1.85
CA TYR A 44 7.44 17.25 -1.60
C TYR A 44 8.50 17.91 -0.70
N THR A 45 8.94 17.16 0.29
CA THR A 45 10.04 17.50 1.19
C THR A 45 11.07 16.37 1.20
N PRO A 46 12.36 16.63 0.96
CA PRO A 46 13.39 15.60 0.94
C PRO A 46 13.44 14.81 2.25
N SER A 47 13.45 13.47 2.11
CA SER A 47 13.47 12.53 3.23
C SER A 47 14.20 11.24 2.83
N ASP A 48 14.63 10.47 3.81
CA ASP A 48 15.20 9.14 3.57
C ASP A 48 14.11 8.16 3.14
N VAL A 49 12.93 8.31 3.74
CA VAL A 49 11.74 7.51 3.40
C VAL A 49 10.53 8.43 3.33
N ALA A 50 9.76 8.34 2.25
CA ALA A 50 8.45 8.95 2.13
C ALA A 50 7.36 7.92 2.43
N VAL A 51 6.23 8.34 2.99
CA VAL A 51 5.07 7.48 3.23
C VAL A 51 3.86 8.08 2.55
N LEU A 52 3.22 7.31 1.68
CA LEU A 52 2.03 7.70 0.92
C LEU A 52 0.89 6.71 1.15
N GLN A 53 -0.33 7.18 1.06
CA GLN A 53 -1.50 6.31 0.99
C GLN A 53 -1.98 6.18 -0.46
N GLY A 54 -1.85 4.97 -1.00
CA GLY A 54 -2.18 4.62 -2.38
C GLY A 54 -1.08 4.97 -3.37
N TYR A 55 -1.05 4.20 -4.43
CA TYR A 55 -0.08 4.33 -5.52
C TYR A 55 -0.66 5.17 -6.66
N VAL A 56 0.21 5.73 -7.48
CA VAL A 56 -0.15 6.45 -8.71
C VAL A 56 0.50 5.77 -9.89
N HIS A 57 -0.29 5.50 -10.89
CA HIS A 57 0.16 4.95 -12.15
C HIS A 57 0.37 6.07 -13.18
N GLU A 58 1.12 5.83 -14.22
CA GLU A 58 1.46 6.83 -15.24
C GLU A 58 0.24 7.45 -15.91
N ASP A 59 -0.79 6.63 -16.15
CA ASP A 59 -2.06 6.99 -16.78
C ASP A 59 -3.16 7.40 -15.78
N SER A 60 -2.78 7.67 -14.52
CA SER A 60 -3.74 8.15 -13.52
C SER A 60 -4.26 9.54 -13.85
N PRO A 61 -5.54 9.85 -13.54
CA PRO A 61 -6.09 11.18 -13.71
C PRO A 61 -5.27 12.27 -13.01
N HIS A 62 -5.18 13.45 -13.63
CA HIS A 62 -4.47 14.61 -13.08
C HIS A 62 -5.30 15.32 -12.00
N THR A 63 -5.54 14.63 -10.87
CA THR A 63 -6.16 15.25 -9.70
C THR A 63 -5.10 15.72 -8.70
N PRO A 64 -5.33 16.78 -7.91
CA PRO A 64 -4.31 17.36 -7.03
C PRO A 64 -3.65 16.35 -6.08
N HIS A 65 -4.42 15.43 -5.52
CA HIS A 65 -3.89 14.41 -4.60
C HIS A 65 -3.03 13.36 -5.32
N LEU A 66 -3.35 13.03 -6.58
CA LEU A 66 -2.55 12.11 -7.40
C LEU A 66 -1.27 12.79 -7.91
N GLN A 67 -1.35 14.07 -8.26
CA GLN A 67 -0.18 14.86 -8.64
C GLN A 67 0.85 14.93 -7.50
N LEU A 68 0.42 15.17 -6.27
CA LEU A 68 1.31 15.16 -5.12
C LEU A 68 1.97 13.79 -4.93
N ARG A 69 1.20 12.70 -5.02
CA ARG A 69 1.77 11.35 -4.89
C ARG A 69 2.78 11.06 -5.99
N LYS A 70 2.45 11.42 -7.23
CA LYS A 70 3.37 11.26 -8.36
C LYS A 70 4.66 12.05 -8.13
N GLN A 71 4.56 13.31 -7.74
CA GLN A 71 5.71 14.14 -7.42
C GLN A 71 6.61 13.48 -6.36
N VAL A 72 6.02 12.97 -5.26
CA VAL A 72 6.77 12.32 -4.20
C VAL A 72 7.47 11.06 -4.69
N LEU A 73 6.79 10.21 -5.45
CA LEU A 73 7.37 8.99 -6.02
C LEU A 73 8.54 9.32 -6.96
N ASP A 74 8.33 10.25 -7.88
CA ASP A 74 9.36 10.67 -8.86
C ASP A 74 10.59 11.27 -8.17
N GLU A 75 10.37 12.15 -7.19
CA GLU A 75 11.48 12.81 -6.47
C GLU A 75 12.25 11.86 -5.54
N GLN A 76 11.59 10.90 -4.90
CA GLN A 76 12.25 9.86 -4.13
C GLN A 76 13.07 8.94 -5.05
N ALA A 77 12.49 8.50 -6.16
CA ALA A 77 13.18 7.67 -7.15
C ALA A 77 14.43 8.36 -7.73
N LYS A 78 14.31 9.63 -8.14
CA LYS A 78 15.46 10.43 -8.63
C LYS A 78 16.63 10.52 -7.63
N ARG A 79 16.30 10.48 -6.33
CA ARG A 79 17.28 10.55 -5.23
C ARG A 79 17.73 9.18 -4.74
N ASN A 80 17.31 8.11 -5.39
CA ASN A 80 17.51 6.72 -4.94
C ASN A 80 17.06 6.52 -3.47
N ARG A 81 15.93 7.12 -3.10
CA ARG A 81 15.30 7.02 -1.78
C ARG A 81 14.02 6.20 -1.87
N ARG A 82 13.61 5.63 -0.76
CA ARG A 82 12.49 4.71 -0.69
C ARG A 82 11.15 5.42 -0.43
N THR A 83 10.08 4.81 -0.94
CA THR A 83 8.71 5.21 -0.63
C THR A 83 7.94 4.02 -0.08
N ILE A 84 7.34 4.19 1.09
CA ILE A 84 6.39 3.22 1.64
C ILE A 84 5.00 3.60 1.13
N ILE A 85 4.35 2.67 0.47
CA ILE A 85 2.97 2.80 0.01
C ILE A 85 2.06 2.07 0.98
N VAL A 86 1.13 2.80 1.59
CA VAL A 86 0.05 2.25 2.41
C VAL A 86 -1.17 2.10 1.52
N ASP A 87 -1.68 0.89 1.37
CA ASP A 87 -2.83 0.61 0.52
C ASP A 87 -3.99 0.02 1.33
N SER A 88 -5.11 -0.20 0.68
CA SER A 88 -6.34 -0.70 1.28
C SER A 88 -6.18 -2.06 1.97
N ASN A 89 -7.14 -2.40 2.83
CA ASN A 89 -7.23 -3.70 3.47
C ASN A 89 -7.25 -4.82 2.41
N LEU A 90 -6.35 -5.77 2.54
CA LEU A 90 -6.26 -6.94 1.66
C LEU A 90 -7.50 -7.84 1.75
N PHE A 91 -8.17 -7.84 2.90
CA PHE A 91 -9.32 -8.68 3.20
C PHE A 91 -10.63 -7.86 3.32
N LEU A 92 -10.77 -6.79 2.55
CA LEU A 92 -11.90 -5.87 2.59
C LEU A 92 -13.27 -6.56 2.54
N TYR A 93 -13.37 -7.65 1.76
CA TYR A 93 -14.63 -8.40 1.61
C TYR A 93 -14.96 -9.29 2.81
N LEU A 94 -13.95 -9.68 3.59
CA LEU A 94 -14.11 -10.49 4.81
C LEU A 94 -14.30 -9.61 6.05
N ASP A 95 -13.75 -8.40 6.05
CA ASP A 95 -13.74 -7.48 7.18
C ASP A 95 -14.26 -6.09 6.78
N LYS A 96 -15.50 -6.05 6.33
CA LYS A 96 -16.14 -4.82 5.84
C LYS A 96 -16.30 -3.73 6.90
N GLN A 97 -16.34 -4.09 8.18
CA GLN A 97 -16.50 -3.15 9.29
C GLN A 97 -15.17 -2.50 9.69
N ASN A 98 -14.05 -3.12 9.39
CA ASN A 98 -12.70 -2.67 9.79
C ASN A 98 -11.81 -2.40 8.58
N THR A 99 -12.20 -1.49 7.72
CA THR A 99 -11.51 -1.21 6.45
C THR A 99 -10.05 -0.78 6.59
N LYS A 100 -9.59 -0.44 7.80
CA LYS A 100 -8.21 -0.05 8.13
C LYS A 100 -7.40 -1.16 8.77
N ARG A 101 -8.04 -2.24 9.15
CA ARG A 101 -7.38 -3.42 9.68
C ARG A 101 -6.66 -4.11 8.52
N TYR A 102 -5.45 -4.63 8.75
CA TYR A 102 -4.66 -5.35 7.75
C TYR A 102 -4.36 -4.59 6.46
N LEU A 103 -4.04 -3.30 6.60
CA LEU A 103 -3.55 -2.50 5.48
C LEU A 103 -2.31 -3.14 4.88
N ARG A 104 -2.18 -3.04 3.56
CA ARG A 104 -0.96 -3.43 2.87
C ARG A 104 0.08 -2.32 2.97
N TYR A 105 1.31 -2.72 3.19
CA TYR A 105 2.48 -1.85 3.15
C TYR A 105 3.45 -2.44 2.17
N SER A 106 3.95 -1.63 1.26
CA SER A 106 4.91 -2.06 0.24
C SER A 106 5.93 -0.97 -0.02
N MET A 107 7.08 -1.37 -0.50
CA MET A 107 8.14 -0.44 -0.90
C MET A 107 8.07 -0.16 -2.39
N ASP A 108 8.09 1.13 -2.73
CA ASP A 108 8.24 1.66 -4.09
C ASP A 108 7.15 1.27 -5.09
N GLY A 109 6.13 0.55 -4.67
CA GLY A 109 5.00 0.14 -5.50
C GLY A 109 3.99 -0.72 -4.73
N VAL A 110 2.88 -1.09 -5.36
CA VAL A 110 1.79 -1.87 -4.74
C VAL A 110 1.58 -3.25 -5.34
N PHE A 111 2.08 -3.50 -6.55
CA PHE A 111 1.97 -4.78 -7.21
C PHE A 111 3.32 -5.50 -7.22
N PRO A 112 3.32 -6.84 -7.36
CA PRO A 112 4.57 -7.60 -7.44
C PRO A 112 5.52 -7.14 -8.57
N THR A 113 4.96 -6.53 -9.62
CA THR A 113 5.71 -5.99 -10.76
C THR A 113 6.34 -4.62 -10.48
N THR A 114 5.86 -3.89 -9.47
CA THR A 114 6.31 -2.51 -9.18
C THR A 114 6.82 -2.32 -7.76
N GLY A 115 6.43 -3.19 -6.84
CA GLY A 115 6.80 -3.13 -5.43
C GLY A 115 7.77 -4.22 -5.03
N ASN A 116 8.50 -3.98 -3.96
CA ASN A 116 9.35 -5.00 -3.35
C ASN A 116 8.59 -5.69 -2.21
N TYR A 117 8.10 -6.89 -2.47
CA TYR A 117 7.34 -7.72 -1.53
C TYR A 117 8.07 -8.97 -1.10
N PHE A 118 9.10 -9.34 -1.83
CA PHE A 118 9.71 -10.65 -1.68
C PHE A 118 10.85 -10.61 -0.67
N SER A 119 10.81 -11.58 0.22
CA SER A 119 11.89 -11.94 1.11
C SER A 119 12.06 -13.46 1.01
N ASP A 120 13.30 -13.92 0.98
CA ASP A 120 13.62 -15.36 0.91
C ASP A 120 13.12 -16.11 2.16
N ASN A 121 12.94 -15.38 3.26
CA ASN A 121 12.44 -15.94 4.52
C ASN A 121 11.47 -14.96 5.21
N PRO A 122 10.22 -14.84 4.74
CA PRO A 122 9.25 -13.93 5.33
C PRO A 122 8.81 -14.41 6.72
N ASP A 123 8.75 -13.48 7.69
CA ASP A 123 8.20 -13.77 9.03
C ASP A 123 6.69 -14.06 8.92
N PRO A 124 6.23 -15.28 9.26
CA PRO A 124 4.83 -15.66 9.12
C PRO A 124 3.90 -15.08 10.18
N LYS A 125 4.41 -14.44 11.23
CA LYS A 125 3.62 -13.98 12.39
C LYS A 125 2.41 -13.14 11.99
N ARG A 126 2.59 -12.23 11.03
CA ARG A 126 1.49 -11.39 10.56
C ARG A 126 0.40 -12.22 9.88
N TRP A 127 0.78 -13.17 9.03
CA TRP A 127 -0.17 -14.08 8.36
C TRP A 127 -0.91 -14.95 9.38
N LEU A 128 -0.20 -15.53 10.34
CA LEU A 128 -0.80 -16.36 11.40
C LEU A 128 -1.84 -15.56 12.19
N LYS A 129 -1.51 -14.32 12.58
CA LYS A 129 -2.47 -13.45 13.26
C LYS A 129 -3.68 -13.12 12.39
N VAL A 130 -3.49 -12.72 11.14
CA VAL A 130 -4.58 -12.35 10.22
C VAL A 130 -5.49 -13.54 9.96
N SER A 131 -4.93 -14.71 9.67
CA SER A 131 -5.70 -15.93 9.40
C SER A 131 -6.51 -16.37 10.62
N GLN A 132 -5.96 -16.28 11.82
CA GLN A 132 -6.67 -16.55 13.06
C GLN A 132 -7.83 -15.56 13.28
N ASP A 133 -7.56 -14.26 13.20
CA ASP A 133 -8.53 -13.18 13.45
C ASP A 133 -9.71 -13.20 12.45
N LEU A 134 -9.48 -13.62 11.22
CA LEU A 134 -10.47 -13.68 10.15
C LEU A 134 -11.04 -15.08 9.89
N GLY A 135 -10.60 -16.08 10.63
CA GLY A 135 -11.02 -17.47 10.43
C GLY A 135 -10.61 -18.06 9.08
N ILE A 136 -9.53 -17.54 8.46
CA ILE A 136 -9.04 -17.99 7.16
C ILE A 136 -8.33 -19.34 7.35
N ARG A 137 -8.78 -20.35 6.61
CA ARG A 137 -8.14 -21.65 6.59
C ARG A 137 -7.60 -21.94 5.19
N THR A 138 -6.30 -22.13 5.09
CA THR A 138 -5.68 -22.69 3.88
C THR A 138 -5.88 -24.19 3.84
N ARG A 139 -5.99 -24.72 2.65
CA ARG A 139 -6.08 -26.16 2.40
C ARG A 139 -4.94 -26.55 1.46
N GLU A 140 -4.57 -27.82 1.51
CA GLU A 140 -3.62 -28.38 0.55
C GLU A 140 -4.13 -28.24 -0.89
N TRP A 141 -3.21 -28.12 -1.82
CA TRP A 141 -3.53 -28.11 -3.23
C TRP A 141 -4.29 -29.37 -3.62
N ARG A 142 -5.36 -29.19 -4.34
CA ARG A 142 -6.04 -30.30 -4.97
C ARG A 142 -5.29 -30.66 -6.24
N THR A 143 -4.83 -31.89 -6.32
CA THR A 143 -4.19 -32.47 -7.52
C THR A 143 -5.19 -33.07 -8.49
N GLN A 144 -6.45 -33.24 -8.07
CA GLN A 144 -7.53 -33.80 -8.87
C GLN A 144 -8.77 -32.92 -8.76
N GLY A 145 -9.47 -32.74 -9.87
CA GLY A 145 -10.71 -31.97 -9.95
C GLY A 145 -11.44 -32.23 -11.26
N ASN A 146 -12.76 -32.09 -11.23
CA ASN A 146 -13.63 -32.31 -12.40
C ASN A 146 -14.00 -31.02 -13.10
N HIS A 147 -13.42 -29.86 -12.66
CA HIS A 147 -13.77 -28.52 -13.18
C HIS A 147 -12.51 -27.74 -13.46
N ILE A 148 -12.57 -26.93 -14.51
CA ILE A 148 -11.59 -25.88 -14.81
C ILE A 148 -12.19 -24.55 -14.32
N LEU A 149 -11.51 -23.88 -13.39
CA LEU A 149 -11.88 -22.54 -12.95
C LEU A 149 -11.09 -21.51 -13.73
N ILE A 150 -11.76 -20.69 -14.51
CA ILE A 150 -11.16 -19.55 -15.21
C ILE A 150 -11.54 -18.27 -14.45
N CYS A 151 -10.54 -17.60 -13.89
CA CYS A 151 -10.71 -16.33 -13.21
C CYS A 151 -10.33 -15.19 -14.17
N LEU A 152 -11.35 -14.51 -14.70
CA LEU A 152 -11.12 -13.38 -15.60
C LEU A 152 -10.89 -12.09 -14.80
N GLN A 153 -9.98 -11.25 -15.27
CA GLN A 153 -9.75 -9.91 -14.79
C GLN A 153 -10.49 -8.90 -15.68
N ARG A 154 -10.83 -7.76 -15.11
CA ARG A 154 -11.42 -6.65 -15.87
C ARG A 154 -10.40 -6.11 -16.88
N ASN A 155 -10.77 -5.99 -18.15
CA ASN A 155 -9.94 -5.36 -19.16
C ASN A 155 -9.58 -3.92 -18.76
N GLY A 156 -8.34 -3.51 -19.03
CA GLY A 156 -7.81 -2.20 -18.67
C GLY A 156 -7.54 -2.03 -17.17
N GLY A 157 -7.61 -3.10 -16.38
CA GLY A 157 -7.14 -3.09 -14.99
C GLY A 157 -5.62 -3.00 -14.93
N TRP A 158 -5.10 -2.27 -13.94
CA TRP A 158 -3.65 -2.03 -13.78
C TRP A 158 -2.87 -3.32 -13.50
N SER A 159 -3.52 -4.31 -12.93
CA SER A 159 -2.96 -5.66 -12.74
C SER A 159 -2.79 -6.45 -14.05
N MET A 160 -3.40 -5.95 -15.14
CA MET A 160 -3.35 -6.56 -16.47
C MET A 160 -2.42 -5.78 -17.43
N LYS A 161 -1.79 -4.70 -16.99
CA LYS A 161 -0.91 -3.88 -17.84
C LYS A 161 0.24 -4.74 -18.38
N GLY A 162 0.37 -4.78 -19.71
CA GLY A 162 1.39 -5.58 -20.40
C GLY A 162 1.01 -7.03 -20.67
N LEU A 163 -0.24 -7.43 -20.36
CA LEU A 163 -0.82 -8.70 -20.80
C LEU A 163 -1.82 -8.39 -21.91
N ASP A 164 -1.53 -8.86 -23.11
CA ASP A 164 -2.50 -8.86 -24.21
C ASP A 164 -3.58 -9.91 -23.94
N ASN A 165 -4.83 -9.51 -24.07
CA ASN A 165 -5.99 -10.40 -23.95
C ASN A 165 -6.30 -11.08 -25.28
#